data_24b3ed59fc6dc5a209c9958d2fe00088
#
_entry.id   24b3ed59fc6dc5a209c9958d2fe00088
#
_cell.length_a   1.000
_cell.length_b   1.000
_cell.length_c   1.000
_cell.angle_alpha   90.00
_cell.angle_beta   90.00
_cell.angle_gamma   90.00
#
_symmetry.space_group_name_H-M   'P 1'
#
loop_
_entity.id
_entity.type
_entity.pdbx_description
1 polymer ?
#
loop_
_entity_poly.entity_id
_entity_poly.type
_entity_poly.pdbx_seq_one_letter_code
_entity_poly.pdbx_strand_id
1 'polypeptide(L)'
;MPCNLGTPLSSSATRVLLLGAGELGKEVAIELQRLGVEVIAADRYADAPAMQVAHRSHVLDMLDGAALAALIKRERPHLVVPEIEAIHTRTLVELERDHGQRVIPTARAAWLTMDREGIRRLAAETLGLPTSPYRFVDTEDEYREAVAAIGLPCVVKPVMSSSGKGQSTVRSEADIAPAWEYAQTGGRTGAGRCIVEGFIDFDYEITLLTVRHAGGTSFCAPIGHLQRDGDYRESWQPQSMRPRALERAMQVARAITDDLGGRGVFGVELFVKGDEVWFSEVSPRPHDTGLVTLVSQELSEFALHARAILGLPVGAEDGGFVPQRGPSASCALLAEGHGVPVFGNVDAALRAPRTALRLFGKPRVEGQRRVGVTLARAESVDAARAAARDAAGAIAIELQ
;
A
#
# COMPACT_ATOMS: atom_id res chain seq x y z
N MET A 1 -1.57 16.87 24.51
CA MET A 1 -0.48 17.86 24.58
C MET A 1 -0.31 18.46 23.20
N PRO A 2 -0.04 19.75 23.06
CA PRO A 2 0.24 20.34 21.75
C PRO A 2 1.43 19.60 21.10
N CYS A 3 1.34 19.37 19.78
CA CYS A 3 2.41 18.75 19.03
C CYS A 3 3.50 19.78 18.76
N ASN A 4 4.69 19.58 19.30
CA ASN A 4 5.85 20.42 19.03
C ASN A 4 6.76 19.71 18.04
N LEU A 5 7.09 20.36 16.94
CA LEU A 5 8.03 19.88 15.93
C LEU A 5 9.30 20.71 16.00
N GLY A 6 10.45 20.04 16.07
CA GLY A 6 11.75 20.72 16.08
C GLY A 6 12.29 20.93 14.67
N THR A 7 13.31 21.78 14.54
CA THR A 7 13.94 22.07 13.25
C THR A 7 14.89 20.95 12.81
N PRO A 8 14.80 20.46 11.55
CA PRO A 8 15.72 19.47 11.01
C PRO A 8 17.18 19.85 11.18
N LEU A 9 18.05 18.86 11.31
CA LEU A 9 19.50 18.99 11.44
C LEU A 9 19.95 19.76 12.70
N SER A 10 19.05 19.93 13.69
CA SER A 10 19.36 20.55 14.98
C SER A 10 19.17 19.55 16.13
N SER A 11 19.56 19.93 17.33
CA SER A 11 19.36 19.12 18.54
C SER A 11 17.88 18.92 18.89
N SER A 12 17.00 19.81 18.42
CA SER A 12 15.54 19.72 18.64
C SER A 12 14.80 18.95 17.55
N ALA A 13 15.50 18.45 16.51
CA ALA A 13 14.88 17.83 15.34
C ALA A 13 13.92 16.69 15.71
N THR A 14 12.72 16.73 15.12
CA THR A 14 11.82 15.56 15.10
C THR A 14 12.26 14.63 13.98
N ARG A 15 12.74 13.43 14.32
CA ARG A 15 13.33 12.47 13.38
C ARG A 15 12.38 11.31 13.08
N VAL A 16 12.21 11.04 11.78
CA VAL A 16 11.45 9.89 11.25
C VAL A 16 12.38 9.03 10.41
N LEU A 17 12.42 7.73 10.70
CA LEU A 17 13.10 6.72 9.89
C LEU A 17 12.06 5.97 9.04
N LEU A 18 12.14 6.12 7.72
CA LEU A 18 11.39 5.34 6.75
C LEU A 18 12.13 4.04 6.45
N LEU A 19 11.43 2.90 6.60
CA LEU A 19 11.91 1.58 6.21
C LEU A 19 11.20 1.17 4.91
N GLY A 20 11.91 1.31 3.81
CA GLY A 20 11.41 1.31 2.45
C GLY A 20 11.45 2.71 1.86
N ALA A 21 12.28 2.89 0.84
CA ALA A 21 12.52 4.20 0.21
C ALA A 21 12.00 4.22 -1.24
N GLY A 22 10.94 3.49 -1.54
CA GLY A 22 10.28 3.46 -2.84
C GLY A 22 9.51 4.74 -3.16
N GLU A 23 8.66 4.66 -4.19
CA GLU A 23 7.85 5.78 -4.68
C GLU A 23 6.89 6.34 -3.64
N LEU A 24 6.22 5.48 -2.87
CA LEU A 24 5.28 5.91 -1.82
C LEU A 24 6.05 6.53 -0.65
N GLY A 25 7.16 5.91 -0.24
CA GLY A 25 8.07 6.46 0.77
C GLY A 25 8.63 7.82 0.39
N LYS A 26 8.85 8.11 -0.92
CA LYS A 26 9.26 9.43 -1.40
C LYS A 26 8.19 10.49 -1.14
N GLU A 27 6.93 10.19 -1.46
CA GLU A 27 5.83 11.13 -1.20
C GLU A 27 5.62 11.35 0.31
N VAL A 28 5.74 10.29 1.14
CA VAL A 28 5.72 10.42 2.62
C VAL A 28 6.87 11.31 3.10
N ALA A 29 8.09 11.10 2.58
CA ALA A 29 9.26 11.93 2.93
C ALA A 29 9.03 13.42 2.62
N ILE A 30 8.49 13.72 1.43
CA ILE A 30 8.19 15.08 1.00
C ILE A 30 7.16 15.73 1.95
N GLU A 31 6.08 15.03 2.30
CA GLU A 31 5.05 15.56 3.19
C GLU A 31 5.56 15.76 4.62
N LEU A 32 6.41 14.87 5.12
CA LEU A 32 7.07 15.05 6.41
C LEU A 32 7.99 16.28 6.41
N GLN A 33 8.77 16.49 5.34
CA GLN A 33 9.65 17.65 5.19
C GLN A 33 8.88 18.97 5.10
N ARG A 34 7.70 18.99 4.47
CA ARG A 34 6.81 20.17 4.47
C ARG A 34 6.41 20.61 5.87
N LEU A 35 6.39 19.66 6.81
CA LEU A 35 6.10 19.89 8.23
C LEU A 35 7.37 20.13 9.08
N GLY A 36 8.53 20.26 8.46
CA GLY A 36 9.79 20.50 9.16
C GLY A 36 10.33 19.26 9.90
N VAL A 37 9.99 18.06 9.47
CA VAL A 37 10.47 16.81 10.06
C VAL A 37 11.78 16.38 9.39
N GLU A 38 12.73 15.93 10.17
CA GLU A 38 13.98 15.34 9.68
C GLU A 38 13.72 13.88 9.26
N VAL A 39 13.88 13.61 7.96
CA VAL A 39 13.61 12.30 7.36
C VAL A 39 14.93 11.57 7.11
N ILE A 40 14.95 10.31 7.56
CA ILE A 40 16.02 9.34 7.30
C ILE A 40 15.38 8.20 6.49
N ALA A 41 15.96 7.83 5.34
CA ALA A 41 15.42 6.79 4.48
C ALA A 41 16.36 5.58 4.44
N ALA A 42 15.80 4.37 4.53
CA ALA A 42 16.54 3.12 4.42
C ALA A 42 15.92 2.20 3.37
N ASP A 43 16.77 1.60 2.54
CA ASP A 43 16.36 0.58 1.56
C ASP A 43 17.53 -0.37 1.27
N ARG A 44 17.26 -1.48 0.56
CA ARG A 44 18.25 -2.49 0.18
C ARG A 44 19.19 -2.05 -0.95
N TYR A 45 18.87 -0.99 -1.68
CA TYR A 45 19.67 -0.47 -2.79
C TYR A 45 19.87 1.05 -2.69
N ALA A 46 20.97 1.53 -3.24
CA ALA A 46 21.32 2.95 -3.24
C ALA A 46 20.39 3.75 -4.17
N ASP A 47 20.33 5.05 -3.90
CA ASP A 47 19.61 6.03 -4.72
C ASP A 47 18.13 5.73 -4.91
N ALA A 48 17.55 4.98 -3.98
CA ALA A 48 16.10 4.72 -3.96
C ALA A 48 15.31 6.03 -3.92
N PRO A 49 14.10 6.09 -4.49
CA PRO A 49 13.33 7.33 -4.66
C PRO A 49 13.26 8.25 -3.44
N ALA A 50 12.98 7.73 -2.25
CA ALA A 50 12.91 8.54 -1.04
C ALA A 50 14.30 8.99 -0.54
N MET A 51 15.38 8.24 -0.84
CA MET A 51 16.74 8.64 -0.49
C MET A 51 17.16 9.93 -1.20
N GLN A 52 16.62 10.19 -2.40
CA GLN A 52 16.91 11.39 -3.19
C GLN A 52 16.40 12.68 -2.55
N VAL A 53 15.44 12.57 -1.62
CA VAL A 53 14.82 13.73 -0.94
C VAL A 53 15.03 13.70 0.57
N ALA A 54 15.47 12.60 1.16
CA ALA A 54 15.71 12.49 2.59
C ALA A 54 16.92 13.32 3.06
N HIS A 55 16.97 13.69 4.33
CA HIS A 55 18.12 14.38 4.92
C HIS A 55 19.34 13.46 5.06
N ARG A 56 19.09 12.17 5.31
CA ARG A 56 20.11 11.10 5.34
C ARG A 56 19.52 9.81 4.77
N SER A 57 20.40 8.95 4.26
CA SER A 57 19.98 7.66 3.73
C SER A 57 20.96 6.55 4.12
N HIS A 58 20.43 5.32 4.17
CA HIS A 58 21.19 4.12 4.50
C HIS A 58 20.79 2.97 3.57
N VAL A 59 21.79 2.27 3.06
CA VAL A 59 21.60 1.01 2.33
C VAL A 59 21.86 -0.13 3.28
N LEU A 60 20.85 -0.98 3.50
CA LEU A 60 20.97 -2.19 4.31
C LEU A 60 19.95 -3.23 3.92
N ASP A 61 20.24 -4.48 4.19
CA ASP A 61 19.22 -5.54 4.17
C ASP A 61 18.31 -5.38 5.40
N MET A 62 17.09 -4.94 5.19
CA MET A 62 16.11 -4.73 6.28
C MET A 62 15.55 -6.06 6.84
N LEU A 63 15.85 -7.20 6.21
CA LEU A 63 15.57 -8.52 6.77
C LEU A 63 16.66 -8.97 7.77
N ASP A 64 17.82 -8.31 7.79
CA ASP A 64 18.81 -8.47 8.85
C ASP A 64 18.39 -7.68 10.10
N GLY A 65 17.83 -8.39 11.08
CA GLY A 65 17.35 -7.79 12.33
C GLY A 65 18.45 -7.09 13.12
N ALA A 66 19.70 -7.58 13.09
CA ALA A 66 20.82 -6.98 13.80
C ALA A 66 21.24 -5.66 13.16
N ALA A 67 21.35 -5.62 11.82
CA ALA A 67 21.65 -4.41 11.07
C ALA A 67 20.55 -3.35 11.26
N LEU A 68 19.27 -3.77 11.23
CA LEU A 68 18.12 -2.90 11.47
C LEU A 68 18.14 -2.28 12.87
N ALA A 69 18.37 -3.10 13.91
CA ALA A 69 18.47 -2.63 15.29
C ALA A 69 19.64 -1.64 15.47
N ALA A 70 20.80 -1.95 14.87
CA ALA A 70 21.96 -1.08 14.91
C ALA A 70 21.70 0.29 14.24
N LEU A 71 20.99 0.30 13.10
CA LEU A 71 20.57 1.53 12.43
C LEU A 71 19.66 2.37 13.33
N ILE A 72 18.60 1.78 13.89
CA ILE A 72 17.65 2.47 14.76
C ILE A 72 18.36 3.05 15.99
N LYS A 73 19.25 2.27 16.60
CA LYS A 73 20.06 2.73 17.76
C LYS A 73 20.98 3.89 17.40
N ARG A 74 21.59 3.89 16.20
CA ARG A 74 22.48 4.96 15.74
C ARG A 74 21.73 6.24 15.44
N GLU A 75 20.62 6.15 14.68
CA GLU A 75 19.86 7.33 14.23
C GLU A 75 18.92 7.88 15.31
N ARG A 76 18.53 7.06 16.27
CA ARG A 76 17.61 7.43 17.37
C ARG A 76 16.39 8.18 16.87
N PRO A 77 15.60 7.59 15.92
CA PRO A 77 14.41 8.23 15.38
C PRO A 77 13.33 8.29 16.45
N HIS A 78 12.49 9.33 16.40
CA HIS A 78 11.29 9.42 17.23
C HIS A 78 10.20 8.46 16.74
N LEU A 79 10.16 8.21 15.42
CA LEU A 79 9.23 7.30 14.77
C LEU A 79 9.99 6.43 13.77
N VAL A 80 9.67 5.14 13.74
CA VAL A 80 10.05 4.19 12.70
C VAL A 80 8.80 3.89 11.88
N VAL A 81 8.87 4.12 10.57
CA VAL A 81 7.72 4.04 9.65
C VAL A 81 8.01 3.01 8.57
N PRO A 82 7.48 1.77 8.69
CA PRO A 82 7.53 0.77 7.64
C PRO A 82 6.73 1.20 6.41
N GLU A 83 7.36 1.15 5.24
CA GLU A 83 6.75 1.48 3.94
C GLU A 83 6.72 0.29 2.98
N ILE A 84 7.31 -0.83 3.38
CA ILE A 84 7.32 -2.09 2.62
C ILE A 84 7.15 -3.29 3.56
N GLU A 85 6.90 -4.47 2.99
CA GLU A 85 6.74 -5.71 3.76
C GLU A 85 8.08 -6.39 4.08
N ALA A 86 9.12 -6.21 3.26
CA ALA A 86 10.41 -6.91 3.40
C ALA A 86 11.27 -6.31 4.53
N ILE A 87 10.80 -6.45 5.77
CA ILE A 87 11.43 -5.93 6.99
C ILE A 87 11.44 -7.02 8.06
N HIS A 88 12.49 -7.09 8.87
CA HIS A 88 12.54 -7.99 10.03
C HIS A 88 11.62 -7.46 11.15
N THR A 89 10.31 -7.69 11.01
CA THR A 89 9.28 -7.15 11.89
C THR A 89 9.39 -7.62 13.32
N ARG A 90 9.97 -8.82 13.57
CA ARG A 90 10.24 -9.30 14.93
C ARG A 90 11.15 -8.34 15.70
N THR A 91 12.21 -7.83 15.07
CA THR A 91 13.07 -6.80 15.67
C THR A 91 12.28 -5.53 16.01
N LEU A 92 11.35 -5.10 15.16
CA LEU A 92 10.51 -3.95 15.47
C LEU A 92 9.61 -4.18 16.68
N VAL A 93 9.02 -5.40 16.81
CA VAL A 93 8.20 -5.79 17.97
C VAL A 93 9.05 -5.78 19.25
N GLU A 94 10.27 -6.31 19.22
CA GLU A 94 11.20 -6.32 20.35
C GLU A 94 11.60 -4.88 20.74
N LEU A 95 11.94 -4.02 19.77
CA LEU A 95 12.31 -2.63 20.03
C LEU A 95 11.14 -1.80 20.58
N GLU A 96 9.93 -2.02 20.10
CA GLU A 96 8.73 -1.34 20.62
C GLU A 96 8.44 -1.75 22.05
N ARG A 97 8.47 -3.08 22.34
CA ARG A 97 8.18 -3.64 23.66
C ARG A 97 9.25 -3.29 24.69
N ASP A 98 10.53 -3.49 24.36
CA ASP A 98 11.61 -3.47 25.32
C ASP A 98 12.30 -2.10 25.45
N HIS A 99 12.21 -1.26 24.41
CA HIS A 99 12.87 0.04 24.36
C HIS A 99 11.91 1.21 24.14
N GLY A 100 10.60 0.95 24.02
CA GLY A 100 9.60 2.00 23.79
C GLY A 100 9.76 2.71 22.44
N GLN A 101 10.44 2.09 21.46
CA GLN A 101 10.57 2.64 20.14
C GLN A 101 9.18 2.70 19.47
N ARG A 102 8.78 3.90 19.06
CA ARG A 102 7.49 4.05 18.37
C ARG A 102 7.61 3.56 16.92
N VAL A 103 6.85 2.53 16.59
CA VAL A 103 6.69 1.98 15.23
C VAL A 103 5.30 2.35 14.72
N ILE A 104 5.17 2.68 13.47
CA ILE A 104 3.94 3.17 12.84
C ILE A 104 3.36 2.11 11.89
N PRO A 105 2.04 1.89 11.96
CA PRO A 105 1.12 2.34 13.01
C PRO A 105 1.39 1.68 14.36
N THR A 106 1.81 0.40 14.37
CA THR A 106 2.40 -0.38 15.46
C THR A 106 3.29 -1.47 14.87
N ALA A 107 4.27 -1.98 15.63
CA ALA A 107 5.09 -3.12 15.21
C ALA A 107 4.23 -4.38 14.99
N ARG A 108 3.17 -4.58 15.81
CA ARG A 108 2.20 -5.66 15.64
C ARG A 108 1.45 -5.57 14.30
N ALA A 109 1.02 -4.36 13.91
CA ALA A 109 0.35 -4.17 12.62
C ALA A 109 1.27 -4.53 11.46
N ALA A 110 2.52 -4.04 11.47
CA ALA A 110 3.51 -4.37 10.45
C ALA A 110 3.76 -5.89 10.38
N TRP A 111 3.86 -6.55 11.53
CA TRP A 111 4.06 -8.01 11.60
C TRP A 111 2.87 -8.81 11.06
N LEU A 112 1.64 -8.51 11.51
CA LEU A 112 0.45 -9.23 11.10
C LEU A 112 0.12 -9.09 9.62
N THR A 113 0.37 -7.92 9.03
CA THR A 113 0.05 -7.67 7.62
C THR A 113 1.11 -8.21 6.66
N MET A 114 2.32 -8.54 7.14
CA MET A 114 3.28 -9.32 6.38
C MET A 114 2.91 -10.80 6.30
N ASP A 115 2.24 -11.33 7.32
CA ASP A 115 1.78 -12.70 7.42
C ASP A 115 0.33 -12.78 6.95
N ARG A 116 0.10 -13.25 5.73
CA ARG A 116 -1.23 -13.42 5.16
C ARG A 116 -2.11 -14.35 6.01
N GLU A 117 -1.52 -15.34 6.69
CA GLU A 117 -2.26 -16.19 7.64
C GLU A 117 -2.69 -15.39 8.86
N GLY A 118 -1.78 -14.63 9.45
CA GLY A 118 -2.06 -13.83 10.63
C GLY A 118 -3.19 -12.85 10.41
N ILE A 119 -3.14 -12.08 9.33
CA ILE A 119 -4.19 -11.07 9.04
C ILE A 119 -5.52 -11.72 8.64
N ARG A 120 -5.49 -12.85 7.90
CA ARG A 120 -6.70 -13.57 7.50
C ARG A 120 -7.44 -14.17 8.72
N ARG A 121 -6.70 -14.82 9.64
CA ARG A 121 -7.27 -15.35 10.88
C ARG A 121 -7.79 -14.23 11.79
N LEU A 122 -7.07 -13.12 11.90
CA LEU A 122 -7.56 -11.95 12.62
C LEU A 122 -8.91 -11.49 12.07
N ALA A 123 -9.01 -11.27 10.77
CA ALA A 123 -10.22 -10.79 10.13
C ALA A 123 -11.39 -11.79 10.29
N ALA A 124 -11.18 -13.06 9.92
CA ALA A 124 -12.24 -14.04 9.84
C ALA A 124 -12.60 -14.67 11.20
N GLU A 125 -11.59 -15.08 11.98
CA GLU A 125 -11.81 -15.91 13.18
C GLU A 125 -11.92 -15.06 14.45
N THR A 126 -11.14 -13.95 14.55
CA THR A 126 -11.16 -13.09 15.75
C THR A 126 -12.23 -12.01 15.66
N LEU A 127 -12.30 -11.31 14.51
CA LEU A 127 -13.19 -10.18 14.33
C LEU A 127 -14.52 -10.57 13.65
N GLY A 128 -14.63 -11.80 13.13
CA GLY A 128 -15.85 -12.29 12.45
C GLY A 128 -16.23 -11.48 11.21
N LEU A 129 -15.25 -10.86 10.54
CA LEU A 129 -15.50 -10.08 9.34
C LEU A 129 -15.81 -10.99 8.16
N PRO A 130 -16.67 -10.58 7.24
CA PRO A 130 -16.88 -11.30 5.99
C PRO A 130 -15.60 -11.42 5.19
N THR A 131 -15.17 -12.64 4.88
CA THR A 131 -14.00 -12.95 4.05
C THR A 131 -14.38 -14.05 3.04
N SER A 132 -13.55 -14.28 2.01
CA SER A 132 -13.65 -15.50 1.24
C SER A 132 -13.46 -16.74 2.14
N PRO A 133 -14.14 -17.87 1.88
CA PRO A 133 -13.79 -19.15 2.53
C PRO A 133 -12.32 -19.48 2.21
N TYR A 134 -11.58 -20.04 3.16
CA TYR A 134 -10.16 -20.31 2.96
C TYR A 134 -9.66 -21.54 3.70
N ARG A 135 -8.55 -22.09 3.25
CA ARG A 135 -7.73 -23.10 3.93
C ARG A 135 -6.26 -22.82 3.76
N PHE A 136 -5.47 -23.01 4.82
CA PHE A 136 -4.01 -23.00 4.75
C PHE A 136 -3.50 -24.43 4.53
N VAL A 137 -2.48 -24.56 3.70
CA VAL A 137 -1.92 -25.83 3.25
C VAL A 137 -0.40 -25.78 3.19
N ASP A 138 0.25 -26.87 3.59
CA ASP A 138 1.70 -27.00 3.59
C ASP A 138 2.20 -27.99 2.54
N THR A 139 1.34 -28.91 2.08
CA THR A 139 1.65 -29.97 1.11
C THR A 139 0.74 -29.93 -0.10
N GLU A 140 1.15 -30.58 -1.19
CA GLU A 140 0.33 -30.70 -2.39
C GLU A 140 -0.95 -31.54 -2.14
N ASP A 141 -0.87 -32.54 -1.28
CA ASP A 141 -2.05 -33.36 -0.95
C ASP A 141 -3.08 -32.51 -0.18
N GLU A 142 -2.66 -31.76 0.84
CA GLU A 142 -3.53 -30.82 1.55
C GLU A 142 -4.09 -29.74 0.60
N TYR A 143 -3.31 -29.28 -0.36
CA TYR A 143 -3.76 -28.33 -1.36
C TYR A 143 -4.90 -28.90 -2.23
N ARG A 144 -4.74 -30.14 -2.73
CA ARG A 144 -5.77 -30.82 -3.51
C ARG A 144 -7.04 -31.03 -2.71
N GLU A 145 -6.92 -31.42 -1.44
CA GLU A 145 -8.05 -31.52 -0.52
C GLU A 145 -8.73 -30.17 -0.27
N ALA A 146 -7.94 -29.10 -0.13
CA ALA A 146 -8.47 -27.74 0.06
C ALA A 146 -9.23 -27.25 -1.17
N VAL A 147 -8.70 -27.47 -2.38
CA VAL A 147 -9.39 -27.16 -3.64
C VAL A 147 -10.70 -27.92 -3.75
N ALA A 148 -10.70 -29.23 -3.46
CA ALA A 148 -11.92 -30.03 -3.49
C ALA A 148 -12.96 -29.56 -2.48
N ALA A 149 -12.55 -29.11 -1.29
CA ALA A 149 -13.45 -28.66 -0.23
C ALA A 149 -14.00 -27.23 -0.47
N ILE A 150 -13.19 -26.34 -1.04
CA ILE A 150 -13.57 -24.94 -1.34
C ILE A 150 -14.39 -24.90 -2.64
N GLY A 151 -14.04 -25.73 -3.62
CA GLY A 151 -14.65 -25.77 -4.94
C GLY A 151 -13.97 -24.79 -5.93
N LEU A 152 -14.35 -24.95 -7.20
CA LEU A 152 -13.85 -24.13 -8.30
C LEU A 152 -14.90 -23.06 -8.69
N PRO A 153 -14.49 -21.85 -9.08
CA PRO A 153 -13.10 -21.38 -9.08
C PRO A 153 -12.59 -21.05 -7.67
N CYS A 154 -11.27 -21.18 -7.47
CA CYS A 154 -10.59 -20.73 -6.27
C CYS A 154 -9.26 -20.04 -6.61
N VAL A 155 -8.64 -19.41 -5.61
CA VAL A 155 -7.36 -18.71 -5.76
C VAL A 155 -6.34 -19.31 -4.80
N VAL A 156 -5.15 -19.66 -5.29
CA VAL A 156 -4.03 -20.08 -4.47
C VAL A 156 -2.97 -18.99 -4.42
N LYS A 157 -2.43 -18.74 -3.21
CA LYS A 157 -1.42 -17.70 -2.97
C LYS A 157 -0.39 -18.21 -1.96
N PRO A 158 0.91 -17.93 -2.12
CA PRO A 158 1.87 -18.10 -1.03
C PRO A 158 1.51 -17.20 0.16
N VAL A 159 1.69 -17.69 1.38
CA VAL A 159 1.43 -16.88 2.60
C VAL A 159 2.34 -15.66 2.65
N MET A 160 3.62 -15.83 2.34
CA MET A 160 4.63 -14.77 2.31
C MET A 160 4.86 -14.24 0.89
N SER A 161 3.89 -13.51 0.35
CA SER A 161 3.97 -12.95 -1.00
C SER A 161 3.22 -11.62 -1.09
N SER A 162 3.66 -10.75 -1.99
CA SER A 162 3.03 -9.47 -2.32
C SER A 162 2.98 -9.24 -3.84
N SER A 163 2.14 -8.31 -4.29
CA SER A 163 2.01 -7.93 -5.71
C SER A 163 1.68 -9.12 -6.62
N GLY A 164 0.82 -10.04 -6.19
CA GLY A 164 0.32 -11.17 -6.99
C GLY A 164 1.35 -12.25 -7.34
N LYS A 165 2.60 -12.16 -6.85
CA LYS A 165 3.64 -13.15 -7.17
C LYS A 165 3.31 -14.51 -6.56
N GLY A 166 3.35 -15.56 -7.39
CA GLY A 166 2.96 -16.91 -7.01
C GLY A 166 1.44 -17.11 -6.87
N GLN A 167 0.62 -16.11 -7.18
CA GLN A 167 -0.84 -16.22 -7.14
C GLN A 167 -1.40 -16.77 -8.45
N SER A 168 -2.33 -17.70 -8.36
CA SER A 168 -3.07 -18.25 -9.50
C SER A 168 -4.55 -18.39 -9.19
N THR A 169 -5.40 -18.19 -10.22
CA THR A 169 -6.81 -18.56 -10.17
C THR A 169 -6.96 -19.94 -10.79
N VAL A 170 -7.46 -20.88 -10.03
CA VAL A 170 -7.77 -22.27 -10.44
C VAL A 170 -9.22 -22.33 -10.88
N ARG A 171 -9.46 -22.52 -12.18
CA ARG A 171 -10.80 -22.50 -12.77
C ARG A 171 -11.28 -23.91 -13.14
N SER A 172 -10.32 -24.83 -13.37
CA SER A 172 -10.56 -26.20 -13.78
C SER A 172 -9.57 -27.15 -13.11
N GLU A 173 -9.82 -28.44 -13.19
CA GLU A 173 -8.90 -29.46 -12.69
C GLU A 173 -7.49 -29.38 -13.36
N ALA A 174 -7.44 -28.97 -14.62
CA ALA A 174 -6.18 -28.81 -15.35
C ALA A 174 -5.28 -27.71 -14.77
N ASP A 175 -5.86 -26.74 -14.06
CA ASP A 175 -5.12 -25.62 -13.46
C ASP A 175 -4.50 -25.98 -12.10
N ILE A 176 -4.92 -27.08 -11.46
CA ILE A 176 -4.56 -27.40 -10.08
C ILE A 176 -3.03 -27.57 -9.93
N ALA A 177 -2.44 -28.47 -10.70
CA ALA A 177 -1.00 -28.76 -10.60
C ALA A 177 -0.12 -27.54 -11.00
N PRO A 178 -0.37 -26.85 -12.15
CA PRO A 178 0.39 -25.65 -12.50
C PRO A 178 0.29 -24.52 -11.46
N ALA A 179 -0.88 -24.34 -10.84
CA ALA A 179 -1.07 -23.32 -9.83
C ALA A 179 -0.29 -23.60 -8.54
N TRP A 180 -0.21 -24.86 -8.11
CA TRP A 180 0.64 -25.27 -7.00
C TRP A 180 2.12 -25.03 -7.29
N GLU A 181 2.60 -25.49 -8.45
CA GLU A 181 3.98 -25.30 -8.85
C GLU A 181 4.36 -23.81 -8.89
N TYR A 182 3.50 -22.96 -9.45
CA TYR A 182 3.74 -21.52 -9.47
C TYR A 182 3.71 -20.91 -8.07
N ALA A 183 2.83 -21.37 -7.18
CA ALA A 183 2.79 -20.88 -5.79
C ALA A 183 4.08 -21.25 -5.04
N GLN A 184 4.71 -22.40 -5.34
CA GLN A 184 5.96 -22.82 -4.72
C GLN A 184 7.21 -22.15 -5.32
N THR A 185 7.18 -21.69 -6.57
CA THR A 185 8.35 -21.14 -7.27
C THR A 185 8.27 -19.64 -7.50
N GLY A 186 7.06 -19.07 -7.63
CA GLY A 186 6.84 -17.66 -7.97
C GLY A 186 6.89 -16.69 -6.79
N GLY A 187 6.91 -17.19 -5.55
CA GLY A 187 6.96 -16.38 -4.33
C GLY A 187 8.34 -15.77 -4.07
N ARG A 188 8.40 -14.72 -3.25
CA ARG A 188 9.68 -14.08 -2.86
C ARG A 188 10.50 -14.89 -1.87
N THR A 189 9.87 -15.80 -1.14
CA THR A 189 10.48 -16.60 -0.06
C THR A 189 10.72 -18.06 -0.45
N GLY A 190 10.46 -18.43 -1.72
CA GLY A 190 10.55 -19.81 -2.19
C GLY A 190 9.36 -20.67 -1.77
N ALA A 191 9.54 -22.01 -1.84
CA ALA A 191 8.52 -22.97 -1.46
C ALA A 191 8.09 -22.84 0.00
N GLY A 192 6.79 -22.96 0.25
CA GLY A 192 6.25 -22.82 1.59
C GLY A 192 4.72 -22.91 1.66
N ARG A 193 4.22 -22.55 2.84
CA ARG A 193 2.79 -22.52 3.16
C ARG A 193 1.99 -21.63 2.22
N CYS A 194 0.85 -22.13 1.76
CA CYS A 194 -0.06 -21.42 0.87
C CYS A 194 -1.45 -21.28 1.51
N ILE A 195 -2.21 -20.31 1.00
CA ILE A 195 -3.65 -20.18 1.24
C ILE A 195 -4.41 -20.53 -0.03
N VAL A 196 -5.48 -21.31 0.09
CA VAL A 196 -6.49 -21.53 -0.94
C VAL A 196 -7.74 -20.77 -0.52
N GLU A 197 -8.20 -19.87 -1.36
CA GLU A 197 -9.36 -19.00 -1.09
C GLU A 197 -10.45 -19.24 -2.12
N GLY A 198 -11.71 -19.29 -1.68
CA GLY A 198 -12.85 -19.30 -2.59
C GLY A 198 -12.89 -18.00 -3.41
N PHE A 199 -13.18 -18.13 -4.68
CA PHE A 199 -13.32 -16.98 -5.57
C PHE A 199 -14.58 -16.20 -5.21
N ILE A 200 -14.44 -14.90 -4.98
CA ILE A 200 -15.57 -13.98 -4.81
C ILE A 200 -15.94 -13.43 -6.18
N ASP A 201 -17.16 -13.69 -6.62
CA ASP A 201 -17.73 -13.09 -7.83
C ASP A 201 -18.26 -11.69 -7.49
N PHE A 202 -17.36 -10.71 -7.49
CA PHE A 202 -17.63 -9.33 -7.12
C PHE A 202 -17.95 -8.44 -8.33
N ASP A 203 -18.72 -7.38 -8.10
CA ASP A 203 -19.01 -6.36 -9.12
C ASP A 203 -17.79 -5.45 -9.34
N TYR A 204 -17.10 -5.09 -8.25
CA TYR A 204 -15.87 -4.29 -8.26
C TYR A 204 -15.10 -4.44 -6.94
N GLU A 205 -13.84 -4.11 -7.00
CA GLU A 205 -12.93 -4.02 -5.87
C GLU A 205 -12.66 -2.55 -5.54
N ILE A 206 -12.51 -2.25 -4.25
CA ILE A 206 -12.13 -0.92 -3.76
C ILE A 206 -10.96 -0.98 -2.80
N THR A 207 -10.21 0.11 -2.75
CA THR A 207 -9.39 0.47 -1.61
C THR A 207 -10.10 1.55 -0.79
N LEU A 208 -10.36 1.28 0.48
CA LEU A 208 -10.87 2.28 1.42
C LEU A 208 -9.73 2.75 2.32
N LEU A 209 -9.12 3.89 1.97
CA LEU A 209 -8.10 4.50 2.81
C LEU A 209 -8.72 4.94 4.12
N THR A 210 -8.26 4.33 5.20
CA THR A 210 -8.73 4.54 6.57
C THR A 210 -7.64 5.23 7.37
N VAL A 211 -7.94 6.39 7.91
CA VAL A 211 -6.99 7.25 8.61
C VAL A 211 -7.26 7.20 10.11
N ARG A 212 -6.36 6.57 10.87
CA ARG A 212 -6.41 6.59 12.34
C ARG A 212 -5.58 7.75 12.86
N HIS A 213 -6.19 8.64 13.64
CA HIS A 213 -5.55 9.86 14.12
C HIS A 213 -5.95 10.19 15.56
N ALA A 214 -5.43 11.28 16.13
CA ALA A 214 -5.69 11.65 17.52
C ALA A 214 -7.18 11.92 17.84
N GLY A 215 -7.97 12.34 16.84
CA GLY A 215 -9.40 12.61 16.97
C GLY A 215 -10.31 11.43 16.65
N GLY A 216 -9.76 10.25 16.30
CA GLY A 216 -10.55 9.06 15.94
C GLY A 216 -10.15 8.43 14.62
N THR A 217 -11.13 7.99 13.85
CA THR A 217 -10.93 7.36 12.53
C THR A 217 -11.73 8.11 11.47
N SER A 218 -11.04 8.50 10.39
CA SER A 218 -11.63 9.14 9.21
C SER A 218 -11.38 8.29 7.96
N PHE A 219 -12.16 8.53 6.92
CA PHE A 219 -12.10 7.78 5.68
C PHE A 219 -11.85 8.71 4.49
N CYS A 220 -11.08 8.26 3.51
CA CYS A 220 -11.14 8.84 2.19
C CYS A 220 -12.36 8.26 1.45
N ALA A 221 -12.88 8.98 0.44
CA ALA A 221 -13.89 8.37 -0.42
C ALA A 221 -13.33 7.09 -1.06
N PRO A 222 -14.16 6.09 -1.33
CA PRO A 222 -13.72 4.82 -1.91
C PRO A 222 -12.93 5.03 -3.20
N ILE A 223 -11.86 4.28 -3.37
CA ILE A 223 -11.01 4.29 -4.56
C ILE A 223 -11.30 3.03 -5.35
N GLY A 224 -11.81 3.18 -6.57
CA GLY A 224 -11.86 2.09 -7.54
C GLY A 224 -10.50 1.96 -8.23
N HIS A 225 -10.13 0.75 -8.61
CA HIS A 225 -8.87 0.50 -9.27
C HIS A 225 -8.93 -0.63 -10.29
N LEU A 226 -7.97 -0.63 -11.17
CA LEU A 226 -7.72 -1.68 -12.14
C LEU A 226 -6.33 -2.25 -11.87
N GLN A 227 -6.28 -3.54 -11.61
CA GLN A 227 -5.04 -4.31 -11.55
C GLN A 227 -4.95 -5.25 -12.75
N ARG A 228 -3.75 -5.55 -13.20
CA ARG A 228 -3.47 -6.59 -14.18
C ARG A 228 -2.30 -7.42 -13.68
N ASP A 229 -2.50 -8.73 -13.57
CA ASP A 229 -1.49 -9.67 -13.07
C ASP A 229 -0.96 -9.30 -11.67
N GLY A 230 -1.85 -8.75 -10.81
CA GLY A 230 -1.54 -8.29 -9.46
C GLY A 230 -0.82 -6.93 -9.39
N ASP A 231 -0.56 -6.30 -10.55
CA ASP A 231 0.05 -4.97 -10.59
C ASP A 231 -0.99 -3.87 -10.79
N TYR A 232 -0.88 -2.81 -10.00
CA TYR A 232 -1.64 -1.58 -10.15
C TYR A 232 -1.45 -0.95 -11.54
N ARG A 233 -2.55 -0.62 -12.21
CA ARG A 233 -2.56 0.05 -13.52
C ARG A 233 -3.23 1.41 -13.48
N GLU A 234 -4.36 1.51 -12.83
CA GLU A 234 -5.20 2.70 -12.80
C GLU A 234 -5.99 2.74 -11.49
N SER A 235 -6.20 3.93 -10.94
CA SER A 235 -7.19 4.14 -9.88
C SER A 235 -7.99 5.42 -10.13
N TRP A 236 -9.16 5.49 -9.53
CA TRP A 236 -10.05 6.64 -9.62
C TRP A 236 -10.80 6.87 -8.31
N GLN A 237 -11.16 8.10 -8.08
CA GLN A 237 -11.88 8.53 -6.89
C GLN A 237 -12.87 9.65 -7.23
N PRO A 238 -14.12 9.59 -6.72
CA PRO A 238 -14.65 8.50 -5.90
C PRO A 238 -15.12 7.31 -6.74
N GLN A 239 -15.00 6.09 -6.20
CA GLN A 239 -15.76 4.95 -6.69
C GLN A 239 -17.19 5.06 -6.17
N SER A 240 -18.16 5.07 -7.08
CA SER A 240 -19.58 5.08 -6.70
C SER A 240 -19.95 3.76 -6.01
N MET A 241 -20.63 3.86 -4.87
CA MET A 241 -21.11 2.73 -4.08
C MET A 241 -22.55 2.96 -3.66
N ARG A 242 -23.30 1.85 -3.45
CA ARG A 242 -24.58 1.93 -2.77
C ARG A 242 -24.37 2.37 -1.32
N PRO A 243 -25.24 3.21 -0.74
CA PRO A 243 -25.07 3.70 0.63
C PRO A 243 -24.83 2.59 1.66
N ARG A 244 -25.57 1.49 1.57
CA ARG A 244 -25.43 0.35 2.48
C ARG A 244 -24.11 -0.40 2.31
N ALA A 245 -23.61 -0.54 1.07
CA ALA A 245 -22.30 -1.12 0.81
C ALA A 245 -21.19 -0.23 1.38
N LEU A 246 -21.28 1.10 1.22
CA LEU A 246 -20.32 2.05 1.80
C LEU A 246 -20.31 1.96 3.33
N GLU A 247 -21.46 1.92 3.97
CA GLU A 247 -21.55 1.78 5.43
C GLU A 247 -20.88 0.47 5.91
N ARG A 248 -21.14 -0.65 5.24
CA ARG A 248 -20.49 -1.94 5.55
C ARG A 248 -18.99 -1.90 5.32
N ALA A 249 -18.54 -1.29 4.23
CA ALA A 249 -17.12 -1.10 3.94
C ALA A 249 -16.42 -0.32 5.07
N MET A 250 -17.04 0.77 5.55
CA MET A 250 -16.53 1.55 6.68
C MET A 250 -16.51 0.75 7.98
N GLN A 251 -17.52 -0.08 8.24
CA GLN A 251 -17.58 -0.96 9.42
C GLN A 251 -16.45 -1.98 9.40
N VAL A 252 -16.25 -2.68 8.28
CA VAL A 252 -15.15 -3.65 8.10
C VAL A 252 -13.78 -2.97 8.26
N ALA A 253 -13.57 -1.84 7.58
CA ALA A 253 -12.32 -1.12 7.64
C ALA A 253 -12.02 -0.56 9.05
N ARG A 254 -13.04 -0.07 9.75
CA ARG A 254 -12.90 0.38 11.14
C ARG A 254 -12.51 -0.78 12.05
N ALA A 255 -13.21 -1.90 11.98
CA ALA A 255 -12.99 -3.05 12.85
C ALA A 255 -11.54 -3.59 12.72
N ILE A 256 -11.06 -3.81 11.50
CA ILE A 256 -9.69 -4.31 11.28
C ILE A 256 -8.63 -3.32 11.71
N THR A 257 -8.80 -2.02 11.42
CA THR A 257 -7.80 -1.00 11.77
C THR A 257 -7.83 -0.64 13.25
N ASP A 258 -8.96 -0.75 13.92
CA ASP A 258 -9.07 -0.57 15.38
C ASP A 258 -8.29 -1.66 16.13
N ASP A 259 -8.38 -2.93 15.70
CA ASP A 259 -7.60 -4.02 16.28
C ASP A 259 -6.10 -3.88 16.01
N LEU A 260 -5.70 -3.55 14.78
CA LEU A 260 -4.30 -3.31 14.44
C LEU A 260 -3.68 -2.16 15.24
N GLY A 261 -4.48 -1.19 15.64
CA GLY A 261 -4.09 -0.11 16.52
C GLY A 261 -3.22 0.97 15.86
N GLY A 262 -2.67 1.84 16.70
CA GLY A 262 -1.76 2.90 16.26
C GLY A 262 -2.43 4.03 15.49
N ARG A 263 -1.61 4.82 14.78
CA ARG A 263 -2.04 5.97 13.97
C ARG A 263 -1.34 5.95 12.63
N GLY A 264 -2.02 6.40 11.59
CA GLY A 264 -1.53 6.44 10.22
C GLY A 264 -2.65 6.15 9.22
N VAL A 265 -2.29 6.02 7.97
CA VAL A 265 -3.17 5.56 6.90
C VAL A 265 -3.09 4.05 6.79
N PHE A 266 -4.24 3.43 6.56
CA PHE A 266 -4.38 2.02 6.24
C PHE A 266 -5.11 1.91 4.89
N GLY A 267 -4.53 1.18 3.95
CA GLY A 267 -5.18 0.78 2.70
C GLY A 267 -5.97 -0.51 2.94
N VAL A 268 -7.29 -0.43 3.05
CA VAL A 268 -8.16 -1.60 3.24
C VAL A 268 -8.78 -1.98 1.91
N GLU A 269 -8.44 -3.16 1.41
CA GLU A 269 -8.97 -3.69 0.15
C GLU A 269 -10.21 -4.56 0.41
N LEU A 270 -11.26 -4.29 -0.36
CA LEU A 270 -12.59 -4.87 -0.16
C LEU A 270 -13.21 -5.27 -1.50
N PHE A 271 -13.78 -6.47 -1.57
CA PHE A 271 -14.64 -6.89 -2.66
C PHE A 271 -16.09 -6.46 -2.39
N VAL A 272 -16.78 -6.00 -3.44
CA VAL A 272 -18.17 -5.50 -3.33
C VAL A 272 -19.05 -6.17 -4.37
N LYS A 273 -20.20 -6.70 -3.93
CA LYS A 273 -21.28 -7.19 -4.81
C LYS A 273 -22.62 -6.73 -4.28
N GLY A 274 -23.28 -5.87 -5.04
CA GLY A 274 -24.52 -5.24 -4.58
C GLY A 274 -24.32 -4.46 -3.28
N ASP A 275 -24.91 -4.96 -2.18
CA ASP A 275 -24.73 -4.41 -0.84
C ASP A 275 -23.76 -5.24 0.03
N GLU A 276 -23.27 -6.36 -0.46
CA GLU A 276 -22.35 -7.23 0.26
C GLU A 276 -20.89 -6.74 0.09
N VAL A 277 -20.14 -6.86 1.19
CA VAL A 277 -18.72 -6.43 1.25
C VAL A 277 -17.90 -7.50 1.95
N TRP A 278 -16.77 -7.88 1.36
CA TRP A 278 -15.83 -8.84 1.92
C TRP A 278 -14.48 -8.21 2.10
N PHE A 279 -13.84 -8.49 3.23
CA PHE A 279 -12.44 -8.12 3.47
C PHE A 279 -11.52 -8.96 2.59
N SER A 280 -10.65 -8.30 1.87
CA SER A 280 -9.58 -8.90 1.06
C SER A 280 -8.23 -8.81 1.76
N GLU A 281 -7.71 -7.60 1.93
CA GLU A 281 -6.38 -7.35 2.50
C GLU A 281 -6.33 -5.99 3.20
N VAL A 282 -5.30 -5.75 4.03
CA VAL A 282 -5.01 -4.44 4.60
C VAL A 282 -3.50 -4.17 4.61
N SER A 283 -3.13 -2.99 4.15
CA SER A 283 -1.78 -2.44 4.25
C SER A 283 -1.74 -1.36 5.33
N PRO A 284 -0.87 -1.46 6.37
CA PRO A 284 -0.81 -0.50 7.47
C PRO A 284 0.06 0.72 7.10
N ARG A 285 -0.11 1.24 5.89
CA ARG A 285 0.66 2.32 5.27
C ARG A 285 -0.09 2.89 4.07
N PRO A 286 0.39 4.00 3.46
CA PRO A 286 -0.10 4.47 2.17
C PRO A 286 -0.11 3.36 1.11
N HIS A 287 -1.11 3.40 0.24
CA HIS A 287 -1.39 2.36 -0.76
C HIS A 287 -1.19 2.91 -2.18
N ASP A 288 -0.71 2.09 -3.11
CA ASP A 288 -0.44 2.56 -4.48
C ASP A 288 -1.69 3.02 -5.23
N THR A 289 -2.85 2.44 -4.95
CA THR A 289 -4.13 2.93 -5.48
C THR A 289 -4.47 4.34 -4.98
N GLY A 290 -3.95 4.72 -3.81
CA GLY A 290 -4.11 6.03 -3.19
C GLY A 290 -3.29 7.15 -3.85
N LEU A 291 -2.42 6.85 -4.82
CA LEU A 291 -1.73 7.87 -5.62
C LEU A 291 -2.70 8.87 -6.27
N VAL A 292 -3.94 8.47 -6.57
CA VAL A 292 -4.98 9.38 -7.06
C VAL A 292 -5.29 10.53 -6.09
N THR A 293 -5.06 10.32 -4.77
CA THR A 293 -5.30 11.34 -3.73
C THR A 293 -4.39 12.56 -3.86
N LEU A 294 -3.29 12.47 -4.59
CA LEU A 294 -2.42 13.60 -4.90
C LEU A 294 -3.15 14.74 -5.64
N VAL A 295 -4.26 14.44 -6.33
CA VAL A 295 -5.05 15.43 -7.05
C VAL A 295 -6.54 15.44 -6.65
N SER A 296 -7.07 14.36 -6.09
CA SER A 296 -8.49 14.19 -5.77
C SER A 296 -8.91 14.81 -4.43
N GLN A 297 -7.96 15.05 -3.52
CA GLN A 297 -8.21 15.50 -2.15
C GLN A 297 -7.41 16.75 -1.79
N GLU A 298 -7.85 17.47 -0.74
CA GLU A 298 -7.08 18.59 -0.18
C GLU A 298 -5.78 18.08 0.47
N LEU A 299 -5.86 16.99 1.21
CA LEU A 299 -4.72 16.28 1.78
C LEU A 299 -4.59 14.92 1.09
N SER A 300 -3.48 14.69 0.43
CA SER A 300 -3.16 13.37 -0.12
C SER A 300 -3.06 12.32 0.99
N GLU A 301 -3.14 11.04 0.66
CA GLU A 301 -2.92 9.98 1.65
C GLU A 301 -1.57 10.12 2.37
N PHE A 302 -0.55 10.64 1.69
CA PHE A 302 0.77 10.87 2.25
C PHE A 302 0.76 12.02 3.27
N ALA A 303 0.06 13.11 2.96
CA ALA A 303 -0.15 14.23 3.88
C ALA A 303 -0.98 13.80 5.09
N LEU A 304 -2.03 13.00 4.86
CA LEU A 304 -2.85 12.41 5.92
C LEU A 304 -2.02 11.50 6.82
N HIS A 305 -1.17 10.64 6.22
CA HIS A 305 -0.27 9.76 6.96
C HIS A 305 0.71 10.57 7.81
N ALA A 306 1.40 11.55 7.22
CA ALA A 306 2.33 12.42 7.93
C ALA A 306 1.65 13.13 9.11
N ARG A 307 0.45 13.71 8.90
CA ARG A 307 -0.31 14.36 10.00
C ARG A 307 -0.73 13.38 11.07
N ALA A 308 -1.27 12.21 10.70
CA ALA A 308 -1.76 11.22 11.66
C ALA A 308 -0.65 10.70 12.58
N ILE A 309 0.51 10.34 12.03
CA ILE A 309 1.64 9.80 12.79
C ILE A 309 2.28 10.86 13.70
N LEU A 310 2.25 12.12 13.31
CA LEU A 310 2.74 13.24 14.11
C LEU A 310 1.70 13.71 15.16
N GLY A 311 0.49 13.18 15.13
CA GLY A 311 -0.58 13.56 16.06
C GLY A 311 -1.28 14.87 15.69
N LEU A 312 -1.13 15.34 14.44
CA LEU A 312 -1.77 16.54 13.92
C LEU A 312 -3.21 16.25 13.45
N PRO A 313 -4.09 17.27 13.39
CA PRO A 313 -5.43 17.12 12.83
C PRO A 313 -5.41 16.75 11.34
N VAL A 314 -6.35 15.89 10.92
CA VAL A 314 -6.49 15.48 9.52
C VAL A 314 -7.60 16.23 8.76
N GLY A 315 -8.38 17.07 9.45
CA GLY A 315 -9.37 17.97 8.82
C GLY A 315 -10.52 17.23 8.14
N ALA A 316 -11.00 16.14 8.75
CA ALA A 316 -12.19 15.45 8.24
C ALA A 316 -13.47 16.27 8.46
N GLU A 317 -14.42 16.15 7.54
CA GLU A 317 -15.75 16.76 7.59
C GLU A 317 -16.70 15.94 8.48
N ASP A 318 -17.90 16.47 8.69
CA ASP A 318 -19.00 15.74 9.34
C ASP A 318 -19.27 14.42 8.58
N GLY A 319 -19.37 13.32 9.33
CA GLY A 319 -19.43 11.96 8.75
C GLY A 319 -18.07 11.26 8.61
N GLY A 320 -16.97 11.95 8.95
CA GLY A 320 -15.63 11.35 9.02
C GLY A 320 -14.91 11.20 7.69
N PHE A 321 -15.39 11.86 6.62
CA PHE A 321 -14.71 11.82 5.31
C PHE A 321 -13.71 12.96 5.14
N VAL A 322 -12.62 12.65 4.43
CA VAL A 322 -11.62 13.65 4.01
C VAL A 322 -12.17 14.46 2.84
N PRO A 323 -12.07 15.83 2.87
CA PRO A 323 -12.56 16.69 1.81
C PRO A 323 -11.96 16.37 0.43
N GLN A 324 -12.82 16.36 -0.59
CA GLN A 324 -12.44 16.06 -1.97
C GLN A 324 -12.44 17.32 -2.86
N ARG A 325 -11.59 17.28 -3.89
CA ARG A 325 -11.53 18.31 -4.95
C ARG A 325 -12.41 17.97 -6.17
N GLY A 326 -12.86 16.72 -6.25
CA GLY A 326 -13.69 16.23 -7.34
C GLY A 326 -13.17 14.99 -8.04
N PRO A 327 -13.89 14.49 -9.06
CA PRO A 327 -13.56 13.27 -9.76
C PRO A 327 -12.15 13.29 -10.35
N SER A 328 -11.39 12.27 -10.05
CA SER A 328 -9.97 12.19 -10.40
C SER A 328 -9.55 10.76 -10.73
N ALA A 329 -8.48 10.63 -11.48
CA ALA A 329 -7.88 9.34 -11.78
C ALA A 329 -6.36 9.42 -11.85
N SER A 330 -5.73 8.28 -11.70
CA SER A 330 -4.30 8.07 -11.90
C SER A 330 -4.06 6.89 -12.84
N CYS A 331 -3.01 6.96 -13.65
CA CYS A 331 -2.60 5.91 -14.57
C CYS A 331 -1.10 5.66 -14.43
N ALA A 332 -0.71 4.41 -14.19
CA ALA A 332 0.67 4.02 -13.99
C ALA A 332 1.50 4.11 -15.29
N LEU A 333 2.71 4.64 -15.18
CA LEU A 333 3.74 4.56 -16.21
C LEU A 333 4.62 3.34 -15.96
N LEU A 334 4.64 2.45 -16.93
CA LEU A 334 5.37 1.19 -16.86
C LEU A 334 6.53 1.21 -17.84
N ALA A 335 7.68 0.74 -17.40
CA ALA A 335 8.84 0.45 -18.24
C ALA A 335 9.17 -1.04 -18.12
N GLU A 336 9.58 -1.64 -19.24
CA GLU A 336 9.99 -3.04 -19.32
C GLU A 336 11.33 -3.14 -20.02
N GLY A 337 12.26 -3.87 -19.42
CA GLY A 337 13.62 -4.06 -19.95
C GLY A 337 14.69 -3.83 -18.88
N HIS A 338 15.86 -3.40 -19.31
CA HIS A 338 17.02 -3.15 -18.45
C HIS A 338 17.65 -1.81 -18.81
N GLY A 339 17.81 -0.90 -17.86
CA GLY A 339 18.44 0.40 -18.09
C GLY A 339 17.93 1.49 -17.16
N VAL A 340 18.45 2.69 -17.37
CA VAL A 340 18.03 3.91 -16.67
C VAL A 340 16.88 4.55 -17.45
N PRO A 341 15.70 4.81 -16.84
CA PRO A 341 14.58 5.38 -17.57
C PRO A 341 14.79 6.85 -17.91
N VAL A 342 14.57 7.19 -19.17
CA VAL A 342 14.54 8.56 -19.70
C VAL A 342 13.14 8.82 -20.25
N PHE A 343 12.57 9.96 -19.91
CA PHE A 343 11.18 10.30 -20.23
C PHE A 343 11.13 11.41 -21.28
N GLY A 344 10.57 11.10 -22.44
CA GLY A 344 10.28 12.03 -23.52
C GLY A 344 8.83 12.49 -23.54
N ASN A 345 8.55 13.57 -24.27
CA ASN A 345 7.21 14.15 -24.48
C ASN A 345 6.46 14.55 -23.19
N VAL A 346 7.18 14.88 -22.13
CA VAL A 346 6.60 15.29 -20.84
C VAL A 346 5.71 16.53 -20.97
N ASP A 347 6.07 17.47 -21.86
CA ASP A 347 5.30 18.65 -22.18
C ASP A 347 3.95 18.30 -22.80
N ALA A 348 3.90 17.29 -23.66
CA ALA A 348 2.66 16.80 -24.28
C ALA A 348 1.72 16.19 -23.24
N ALA A 349 2.24 15.38 -22.33
CA ALA A 349 1.47 14.76 -21.23
C ALA A 349 0.85 15.79 -20.28
N LEU A 350 1.50 16.94 -20.10
CA LEU A 350 1.06 18.00 -19.18
C LEU A 350 0.28 19.13 -19.89
N ARG A 351 -0.01 19.02 -21.19
CA ARG A 351 -0.68 20.06 -21.96
C ARG A 351 -2.16 20.22 -21.58
N ALA A 352 -2.82 19.11 -21.23
CA ALA A 352 -4.21 19.17 -20.82
C ALA A 352 -4.33 19.83 -19.43
N PRO A 353 -5.32 20.72 -19.21
CA PRO A 353 -5.50 21.34 -17.90
C PRO A 353 -5.88 20.29 -16.85
N ARG A 354 -5.52 20.56 -15.59
CA ARG A 354 -5.77 19.68 -14.45
C ARG A 354 -5.11 18.29 -14.54
N THR A 355 -4.06 18.15 -15.36
CA THR A 355 -3.19 16.97 -15.36
C THR A 355 -1.94 17.22 -14.50
N ALA A 356 -1.40 16.17 -13.95
CA ALA A 356 -0.15 16.18 -13.21
C ALA A 356 0.64 14.89 -13.46
N LEU A 357 1.92 14.93 -13.17
CA LEU A 357 2.84 13.82 -13.37
C LEU A 357 3.68 13.62 -12.11
N ARG A 358 3.92 12.37 -11.74
CA ARG A 358 4.96 11.99 -10.78
C ARG A 358 5.90 10.99 -11.43
N LEU A 359 7.14 11.38 -11.62
CA LEU A 359 8.23 10.48 -11.98
C LEU A 359 8.93 10.04 -10.70
N PHE A 360 8.98 8.75 -10.48
CA PHE A 360 9.40 8.24 -9.17
C PHE A 360 10.91 8.39 -8.92
N GLY A 361 11.71 8.44 -9.98
CA GLY A 361 13.16 8.56 -9.87
C GLY A 361 13.82 7.22 -9.52
N LYS A 362 13.25 6.09 -9.94
CA LYS A 362 13.91 4.79 -9.80
C LYS A 362 15.23 4.81 -10.58
N PRO A 363 16.37 4.48 -9.94
CA PRO A 363 17.68 4.63 -10.58
C PRO A 363 17.88 3.65 -11.74
N ARG A 364 17.15 2.52 -11.74
CA ARG A 364 17.23 1.50 -12.78
C ARG A 364 15.93 0.71 -12.91
N VAL A 365 15.64 0.29 -14.12
CA VAL A 365 14.61 -0.68 -14.45
C VAL A 365 15.28 -2.02 -14.67
N GLU A 366 14.72 -3.08 -14.08
CA GLU A 366 15.06 -4.48 -14.31
C GLU A 366 13.75 -5.27 -14.39
N GLY A 367 13.47 -5.85 -15.57
CA GLY A 367 12.17 -6.44 -15.88
C GLY A 367 11.10 -5.37 -16.03
N GLN A 368 9.88 -5.64 -15.58
CA GLN A 368 8.79 -4.67 -15.59
C GLN A 368 8.75 -3.87 -14.27
N ARG A 369 8.77 -2.54 -14.39
CA ARG A 369 8.72 -1.62 -13.24
C ARG A 369 7.80 -0.45 -13.50
N ARG A 370 7.02 -0.08 -12.48
CA ARG A 370 6.30 1.20 -12.45
C ARG A 370 7.30 2.32 -12.17
N VAL A 371 7.41 3.28 -13.09
CA VAL A 371 8.42 4.37 -13.05
C VAL A 371 7.82 5.74 -12.83
N GLY A 372 6.50 5.84 -12.88
CA GLY A 372 5.77 7.08 -12.65
C GLY A 372 4.27 6.87 -12.64
N VAL A 373 3.53 7.94 -12.50
CA VAL A 373 2.08 8.00 -12.58
C VAL A 373 1.65 9.34 -13.17
N THR A 374 0.72 9.29 -14.11
CA THR A 374 -0.04 10.46 -14.56
C THR A 374 -1.31 10.59 -13.74
N LEU A 375 -1.76 11.79 -13.51
CA LEU A 375 -2.88 12.12 -12.66
C LEU A 375 -3.76 13.13 -13.39
N ALA A 376 -5.07 12.98 -13.32
CA ALA A 376 -5.99 13.94 -13.90
C ALA A 376 -7.23 14.15 -13.03
N ARG A 377 -7.78 15.36 -13.11
CA ARG A 377 -9.07 15.73 -12.52
C ARG A 377 -9.98 16.25 -13.60
N ALA A 378 -11.25 15.82 -13.60
CA ALA A 378 -12.24 16.23 -14.59
C ALA A 378 -13.64 16.35 -13.97
N GLU A 379 -14.65 16.57 -14.80
CA GLU A 379 -16.04 16.72 -14.36
C GLU A 379 -16.71 15.36 -14.01
N SER A 380 -16.15 14.27 -14.51
CA SER A 380 -16.58 12.90 -14.20
C SER A 380 -15.39 11.97 -14.03
N VAL A 381 -15.60 10.83 -13.36
CA VAL A 381 -14.59 9.78 -13.22
C VAL A 381 -14.13 9.27 -14.58
N ASP A 382 -15.04 9.02 -15.51
CA ASP A 382 -14.69 8.51 -16.85
C ASP A 382 -13.83 9.50 -17.63
N ALA A 383 -14.16 10.81 -17.55
CA ALA A 383 -13.36 11.85 -18.18
C ALA A 383 -11.97 11.97 -17.50
N ALA A 384 -11.88 11.85 -16.19
CA ALA A 384 -10.60 11.87 -15.47
C ALA A 384 -9.73 10.66 -15.84
N ARG A 385 -10.33 9.47 -15.94
CA ARG A 385 -9.66 8.23 -16.38
C ARG A 385 -9.12 8.36 -17.79
N ALA A 386 -9.94 8.87 -18.73
CA ALA A 386 -9.52 9.12 -20.11
C ALA A 386 -8.32 10.09 -20.13
N ALA A 387 -8.42 11.24 -19.46
CA ALA A 387 -7.35 12.23 -19.41
C ALA A 387 -6.04 11.69 -18.77
N ALA A 388 -6.13 10.89 -17.72
CA ALA A 388 -4.95 10.27 -17.11
C ALA A 388 -4.28 9.26 -18.05
N ARG A 389 -5.07 8.44 -18.77
CA ARG A 389 -4.56 7.50 -19.79
C ARG A 389 -3.95 8.22 -21.00
N ASP A 390 -4.58 9.27 -21.49
CA ASP A 390 -4.06 10.06 -22.61
C ASP A 390 -2.72 10.72 -22.23
N ALA A 391 -2.62 11.26 -21.03
CA ALA A 391 -1.37 11.80 -20.51
C ALA A 391 -0.29 10.71 -20.38
N ALA A 392 -0.65 9.51 -19.90
CA ALA A 392 0.27 8.38 -19.81
C ALA A 392 0.75 7.92 -21.19
N GLY A 393 -0.17 7.82 -22.15
CA GLY A 393 0.12 7.44 -23.54
C GLY A 393 0.99 8.44 -24.30
N ALA A 394 1.03 9.71 -23.88
CA ALA A 394 1.90 10.72 -24.47
C ALA A 394 3.37 10.58 -24.04
N ILE A 395 3.66 9.97 -22.88
CA ILE A 395 5.02 9.81 -22.36
C ILE A 395 5.76 8.71 -23.14
N ALA A 396 6.88 9.06 -23.75
CA ALA A 396 7.84 8.11 -24.28
C ALA A 396 8.81 7.70 -23.17
N ILE A 397 9.07 6.41 -23.00
CA ILE A 397 10.02 5.89 -22.02
C ILE A 397 11.10 5.11 -22.75
N GLU A 398 12.34 5.56 -22.63
CA GLU A 398 13.52 4.90 -23.17
C GLU A 398 14.37 4.40 -21.99
N LEU A 399 15.01 3.25 -22.17
CA LEU A 399 15.97 2.69 -21.20
C LEU A 399 17.37 2.78 -21.78
N GLN A 400 18.22 3.57 -21.11
CA GLN A 400 19.63 3.78 -21.46
C GLN A 400 20.59 2.96 -20.61
#